data_55d7517a7fc76c9305037ee1fd7bf794
#
_entry.id   55d7517a7fc76c9305037ee1fd7bf794
#
_cell.length_a   1.000
_cell.length_b   1.000
_cell.length_c   1.000
_cell.angle_alpha   90.00
_cell.angle_beta   90.00
_cell.angle_gamma   90.00
#
_symmetry.space_group_name_H-M   'P 1'
#
loop_
_entity.id
_entity.type
_entity.pdbx_description
1 polymer ?
#
loop_
_entity_poly.entity_id
_entity_poly.type
_entity_poly.pdbx_seq_one_letter_code
_entity_poly.pdbx_strand_id
1 'polypeptide(L)'
;MATGGFSTKQAGINFWNSSYTEYVMTIFTFIAGINFALVYRAVTGDFKKLLHNEETKWYTAIVLGATLLVITGLYITDQNGSFEDTFRRSLFLVVTIVTSTGYTGDDYVAWGPFFTTIFLLLMFFGACAGSTCGGAKIDRLVVLAKNTKNELYRVIHPNAILPVRVNGKAVSHEIVSKILAFILVYVMVLIAGSIILSALGLSMEEAFGSTLSCLSNIGPGAGSTGPAGNYAFIPDLGKWTLESSCSSADLNCLQSSFYSHLTFGKTHNIVEDKYFLYICI
;
A
#
# COMPACT_ATOMS: atom_id res chain seq x y z
N MET A 1 8.44 10.38 6.10
CA MET A 1 9.07 9.92 4.84
C MET A 1 8.15 10.32 3.70
N ALA A 2 8.68 10.87 2.61
CA ALA A 2 7.87 11.19 1.44
C ALA A 2 7.48 9.89 0.72
N THR A 3 6.23 9.78 0.29
CA THR A 3 5.73 8.74 -0.62
C THR A 3 5.99 9.15 -2.06
N GLY A 4 6.07 8.20 -3.00
CA GLY A 4 6.20 8.50 -4.43
C GLY A 4 7.57 8.21 -5.06
N GLY A 5 8.51 7.61 -4.34
CA GLY A 5 9.77 7.10 -4.90
C GLY A 5 10.76 8.15 -5.40
N PHE A 6 10.64 9.41 -4.98
CA PHE A 6 11.52 10.48 -5.45
C PHE A 6 12.96 10.25 -5.05
N SER A 7 13.86 10.19 -6.03
CA SER A 7 15.31 10.05 -5.84
C SER A 7 16.05 11.07 -6.70
N THR A 8 17.17 11.58 -6.19
CA THR A 8 18.10 12.42 -6.94
C THR A 8 19.00 11.61 -7.88
N LYS A 9 18.96 10.28 -7.78
CA LYS A 9 19.76 9.36 -8.58
C LYS A 9 18.84 8.37 -9.28
N GLN A 10 19.03 8.16 -10.58
CA GLN A 10 18.24 7.21 -11.37
C GLN A 10 18.39 5.76 -10.86
N ALA A 11 19.57 5.39 -10.37
CA ALA A 11 19.81 4.08 -9.76
C ALA A 11 19.16 3.89 -8.37
N GLY A 12 18.40 4.88 -7.87
CA GLY A 12 17.73 4.77 -6.57
C GLY A 12 18.71 4.52 -5.41
N ILE A 13 18.35 3.59 -4.54
CA ILE A 13 19.17 3.23 -3.36
C ILE A 13 20.42 2.43 -3.76
N ASN A 14 20.39 1.71 -4.88
CA ASN A 14 21.55 0.96 -5.38
C ASN A 14 22.76 1.84 -5.71
N PHE A 15 22.56 3.16 -5.88
CA PHE A 15 23.67 4.10 -6.09
C PHE A 15 24.72 4.03 -4.97
N TRP A 16 24.30 3.83 -3.72
CA TRP A 16 25.19 3.79 -2.56
C TRP A 16 25.83 2.42 -2.34
N ASN A 17 25.35 1.35 -3.00
CA ASN A 17 25.85 -0.02 -2.90
C ASN A 17 26.19 -0.44 -1.47
N SER A 18 25.30 -0.18 -0.52
CA SER A 18 25.51 -0.39 0.91
C SER A 18 24.36 -1.19 1.52
N SER A 19 24.63 -2.42 1.93
CA SER A 19 23.67 -3.27 2.65
C SER A 19 23.13 -2.61 3.93
N TYR A 20 23.97 -1.85 4.62
CA TYR A 20 23.55 -1.10 5.81
C TYR A 20 22.46 -0.09 5.49
N THR A 21 22.61 0.67 4.40
CA THR A 21 21.61 1.67 3.97
C THR A 21 20.27 1.02 3.66
N GLU A 22 20.28 -0.12 2.96
CA GLU A 22 19.05 -0.86 2.63
C GLU A 22 18.33 -1.36 3.89
N TYR A 23 19.04 -1.95 4.86
CA TYR A 23 18.42 -2.38 6.11
C TYR A 23 17.84 -1.24 6.93
N VAL A 24 18.58 -0.13 7.07
CA VAL A 24 18.10 1.05 7.78
C VAL A 24 16.84 1.60 7.12
N MET A 25 16.86 1.75 5.80
CA MET A 25 15.69 2.22 5.04
C MET A 25 14.51 1.26 5.20
N THR A 26 14.73 -0.05 5.10
CA THR A 26 13.69 -1.06 5.28
C THR A 26 13.01 -0.96 6.64
N ILE A 27 13.78 -0.83 7.73
CA ILE A 27 13.23 -0.72 9.08
C ILE A 27 12.38 0.54 9.22
N PHE A 28 12.91 1.70 8.82
CA PHE A 28 12.17 2.95 8.95
C PHE A 28 10.94 3.04 8.04
N THR A 29 11.01 2.50 6.83
CA THR A 29 9.84 2.43 5.94
C THR A 29 8.80 1.45 6.46
N PHE A 30 9.20 0.31 7.02
CA PHE A 30 8.27 -0.62 7.67
C PHE A 30 7.52 0.05 8.83
N ILE A 31 8.22 0.78 9.68
CA ILE A 31 7.60 1.53 10.80
C ILE A 31 6.67 2.63 10.27
N ALA A 32 7.04 3.33 9.19
CA ALA A 32 6.20 4.36 8.56
C ALA A 32 4.89 3.80 7.98
N GLY A 33 4.85 2.51 7.61
CA GLY A 33 3.65 1.80 7.17
C GLY A 33 2.68 1.44 8.31
N ILE A 34 3.09 1.55 9.57
CA ILE A 34 2.23 1.29 10.71
C ILE A 34 1.43 2.55 11.06
N ASN A 35 0.26 2.38 11.65
CA ASN A 35 -0.56 3.48 12.14
C ASN A 35 0.20 4.32 13.19
N PHE A 36 0.37 5.62 12.92
CA PHE A 36 1.14 6.52 13.79
C PHE A 36 0.59 6.65 15.21
N ALA A 37 -0.73 6.58 15.38
CA ALA A 37 -1.31 6.61 16.72
C ALA A 37 -0.93 5.37 17.55
N LEU A 38 -0.77 4.22 16.89
CA LEU A 38 -0.27 2.99 17.53
C LEU A 38 1.22 3.06 17.83
N VAL A 39 2.01 3.62 16.91
CA VAL A 39 3.45 3.83 17.11
C VAL A 39 3.69 4.79 18.30
N TYR A 40 2.95 5.90 18.36
CA TYR A 40 3.03 6.84 19.47
C TYR A 40 2.71 6.17 20.81
N ARG A 41 1.65 5.37 20.88
CA ARG A 41 1.29 4.60 22.08
C ARG A 41 2.34 3.56 22.45
N ALA A 42 2.97 2.93 21.48
CA ALA A 42 4.05 1.97 21.73
C ALA A 42 5.26 2.65 22.37
N VAL A 43 5.63 3.85 21.90
CA VAL A 43 6.73 4.66 22.46
C VAL A 43 6.40 5.15 23.88
N THR A 44 5.13 5.47 24.15
CA THR A 44 4.67 5.94 25.48
C THR A 44 4.42 4.82 26.50
N GLY A 45 4.74 3.56 26.18
CA GLY A 45 4.77 2.43 27.10
C GLY A 45 3.78 1.28 26.82
N ASP A 46 2.85 1.44 25.89
CA ASP A 46 1.81 0.45 25.57
C ASP A 46 2.16 -0.44 24.35
N PHE A 47 3.38 -0.96 24.28
CA PHE A 47 3.85 -1.76 23.15
C PHE A 47 2.97 -3.00 22.86
N LYS A 48 2.33 -3.55 23.88
CA LYS A 48 1.40 -4.71 23.70
C LYS A 48 0.22 -4.40 22.79
N LYS A 49 -0.29 -3.16 22.80
CA LYS A 49 -1.41 -2.75 21.95
C LYS A 49 -1.04 -2.74 20.46
N LEU A 50 0.20 -2.39 20.12
CA LEU A 50 0.72 -2.46 18.76
C LEU A 50 0.70 -3.91 18.24
N LEU A 51 1.23 -4.85 19.02
CA LEU A 51 1.33 -6.26 18.61
C LEU A 51 -0.03 -6.99 18.58
N HIS A 52 -1.02 -6.55 19.37
CA HIS A 52 -2.34 -7.17 19.41
C HIS A 52 -3.32 -6.58 18.41
N ASN A 53 -2.99 -5.45 17.77
CA ASN A 53 -3.84 -4.85 16.75
C ASN A 53 -3.94 -5.76 15.51
N GLU A 54 -5.18 -6.04 15.07
CA GLU A 54 -5.43 -6.91 13.92
C GLU A 54 -4.82 -6.35 12.63
N GLU A 55 -4.90 -5.04 12.42
CA GLU A 55 -4.37 -4.38 11.24
C GLU A 55 -2.84 -4.54 11.14
N THR A 56 -2.12 -4.31 12.24
CA THR A 56 -0.67 -4.51 12.32
C THR A 56 -0.28 -5.96 12.04
N LYS A 57 -1.07 -6.91 12.55
CA LYS A 57 -0.84 -8.35 12.28
C LYS A 57 -1.01 -8.67 10.80
N TRP A 58 -2.08 -8.19 10.16
CA TRP A 58 -2.30 -8.40 8.74
C TRP A 58 -1.23 -7.73 7.88
N TYR A 59 -0.84 -6.50 8.22
CA TYR A 59 0.25 -5.81 7.56
C TYR A 59 1.56 -6.61 7.62
N THR A 60 1.96 -7.03 8.81
CA THR A 60 3.18 -7.83 9.00
C THR A 60 3.09 -9.18 8.28
N ALA A 61 1.94 -9.85 8.33
CA ALA A 61 1.73 -11.13 7.65
C ALA A 61 1.82 -10.98 6.11
N ILE A 62 1.26 -9.91 5.55
CA ILE A 62 1.35 -9.62 4.11
C ILE A 62 2.81 -9.35 3.70
N VAL A 63 3.53 -8.52 4.45
CA VAL A 63 4.93 -8.21 4.16
C VAL A 63 5.80 -9.47 4.22
N LEU A 64 5.68 -10.26 5.30
CA LEU A 64 6.47 -11.49 5.45
C LEU A 64 6.09 -12.55 4.42
N GLY A 65 4.79 -12.74 4.17
CA GLY A 65 4.30 -13.68 3.17
C GLY A 65 4.74 -13.33 1.75
N ALA A 66 4.63 -12.06 1.37
CA ALA A 66 5.09 -11.58 0.07
C ALA A 66 6.61 -11.69 -0.08
N THR A 67 7.37 -11.36 0.97
CA THR A 67 8.83 -11.52 0.96
C THR A 67 9.23 -12.98 0.76
N LEU A 68 8.60 -13.91 1.49
CA LEU A 68 8.85 -15.34 1.33
C LEU A 68 8.51 -15.82 -0.10
N LEU A 69 7.39 -15.32 -0.66
CA LEU A 69 6.95 -15.68 -2.00
C LEU A 69 7.92 -15.16 -3.07
N VAL A 70 8.44 -13.93 -2.93
CA VAL A 70 9.46 -13.37 -3.83
C VAL A 70 10.76 -14.16 -3.72
N ILE A 71 11.23 -14.47 -2.51
CA ILE A 71 12.43 -15.26 -2.29
C ILE A 71 12.29 -16.63 -2.96
N THR A 72 11.20 -17.35 -2.70
CA THR A 72 10.99 -18.68 -3.32
C THR A 72 10.94 -18.59 -4.84
N GLY A 73 10.32 -17.55 -5.40
CA GLY A 73 10.31 -17.30 -6.84
C GLY A 73 11.72 -17.10 -7.40
N LEU A 74 12.57 -16.28 -6.75
CA LEU A 74 13.95 -16.05 -7.17
C LEU A 74 14.81 -17.31 -7.12
N TYR A 75 14.57 -18.18 -6.14
CA TYR A 75 15.24 -19.49 -6.09
C TYR A 75 14.79 -20.45 -7.20
N ILE A 76 13.50 -20.43 -7.57
CA ILE A 76 12.97 -21.27 -8.66
C ILE A 76 13.47 -20.80 -10.02
N THR A 77 13.66 -19.48 -10.21
CA THR A 77 14.11 -18.90 -11.49
C THR A 77 15.63 -18.78 -11.61
N ASP A 78 16.39 -19.31 -10.66
CA ASP A 78 17.87 -19.25 -10.62
C ASP A 78 18.44 -17.82 -10.70
N GLN A 79 17.67 -16.83 -10.25
CA GLN A 79 18.08 -15.41 -10.21
C GLN A 79 18.55 -14.98 -8.81
N ASN A 80 18.87 -15.94 -7.97
CA ASN A 80 19.32 -15.74 -6.60
C ASN A 80 20.83 -15.44 -6.55
N GLY A 81 21.18 -14.53 -5.64
CA GLY A 81 22.54 -14.30 -5.19
C GLY A 81 22.86 -15.11 -3.92
N SER A 82 23.64 -14.54 -3.01
CA SER A 82 23.75 -15.11 -1.67
C SER A 82 22.38 -15.04 -0.96
N PHE A 83 22.15 -15.94 0.00
CA PHE A 83 20.88 -15.94 0.76
C PHE A 83 20.59 -14.58 1.40
N GLU A 84 21.64 -13.94 1.95
CA GLU A 84 21.54 -12.60 2.56
C GLU A 84 21.13 -11.54 1.54
N ASP A 85 21.77 -11.51 0.36
CA ASP A 85 21.44 -10.57 -0.70
C ASP A 85 20.00 -10.74 -1.18
N THR A 86 19.59 -11.99 -1.45
CA THR A 86 18.24 -12.31 -1.92
C THR A 86 17.18 -11.90 -0.88
N PHE A 87 17.43 -12.20 0.40
CA PHE A 87 16.53 -11.82 1.48
C PHE A 87 16.41 -10.29 1.62
N ARG A 88 17.54 -9.59 1.65
CA ARG A 88 17.61 -8.13 1.83
C ARG A 88 16.90 -7.39 0.70
N ARG A 89 17.20 -7.72 -0.55
CA ARG A 89 16.60 -7.12 -1.74
C ARG A 89 15.10 -7.38 -1.80
N SER A 90 14.68 -8.62 -1.57
CA SER A 90 13.26 -8.99 -1.56
C SER A 90 12.48 -8.25 -0.47
N LEU A 91 13.00 -8.22 0.76
CA LEU A 91 12.38 -7.54 1.88
C LEU A 91 12.29 -6.02 1.63
N PHE A 92 13.38 -5.41 1.16
CA PHE A 92 13.41 -3.99 0.83
C PHE A 92 12.34 -3.63 -0.21
N LEU A 93 12.29 -4.35 -1.35
CA LEU A 93 11.32 -4.07 -2.41
C LEU A 93 9.88 -4.28 -1.96
N VAL A 94 9.59 -5.36 -1.25
CA VAL A 94 8.24 -5.61 -0.72
C VAL A 94 7.81 -4.50 0.23
N VAL A 95 8.68 -4.13 1.18
CA VAL A 95 8.37 -3.08 2.15
C VAL A 95 8.16 -1.74 1.46
N THR A 96 9.06 -1.34 0.55
CA THR A 96 8.98 -0.02 -0.12
C THR A 96 7.72 0.12 -0.98
N ILE A 97 7.24 -0.97 -1.58
CA ILE A 97 6.03 -0.97 -2.40
C ILE A 97 4.76 -0.99 -1.53
N VAL A 98 4.67 -1.88 -0.55
CA VAL A 98 3.51 -1.96 0.35
C VAL A 98 3.32 -0.66 1.13
N THR A 99 4.42 -0.01 1.53
CA THR A 99 4.37 1.27 2.25
C THR A 99 4.24 2.49 1.33
N SER A 100 4.06 2.29 0.02
CA SER A 100 4.00 3.38 -0.98
C SER A 100 5.19 4.35 -0.90
N THR A 101 6.33 3.90 -0.39
CA THR A 101 7.55 4.72 -0.33
C THR A 101 8.21 4.82 -1.70
N GLY A 102 8.16 3.73 -2.50
CA GLY A 102 8.52 3.71 -3.91
C GLY A 102 10.03 3.83 -4.20
N TYR A 103 10.89 3.71 -3.19
CA TYR A 103 12.33 3.70 -3.46
C TYR A 103 12.72 2.45 -4.24
N THR A 104 13.41 2.66 -5.35
CA THR A 104 13.90 1.60 -6.21
C THR A 104 15.24 1.07 -5.71
N GLY A 105 15.32 -0.25 -5.57
CA GLY A 105 16.55 -1.01 -5.46
C GLY A 105 16.77 -1.76 -6.76
N ASP A 106 16.31 -2.99 -6.82
CA ASP A 106 16.38 -3.81 -8.03
C ASP A 106 15.17 -3.60 -8.95
N ASP A 107 15.33 -4.01 -10.21
CA ASP A 107 14.25 -3.97 -11.20
C ASP A 107 13.46 -5.29 -11.18
N TYR A 108 12.31 -5.28 -10.50
CA TYR A 108 11.42 -6.44 -10.44
C TYR A 108 10.78 -6.78 -11.81
N VAL A 109 10.78 -5.84 -12.76
CA VAL A 109 10.28 -6.11 -14.12
C VAL A 109 11.27 -7.02 -14.85
N ALA A 110 12.58 -6.82 -14.66
CA ALA A 110 13.62 -7.68 -15.21
C ALA A 110 13.59 -9.10 -14.63
N TRP A 111 13.03 -9.30 -13.43
CA TRP A 111 12.87 -10.64 -12.83
C TRP A 111 11.80 -11.48 -13.51
N GLY A 112 10.88 -10.85 -14.26
CA GLY A 112 9.89 -11.50 -15.09
C GLY A 112 8.44 -11.25 -14.68
N PRO A 113 7.47 -11.74 -15.49
CA PRO A 113 6.04 -11.41 -15.35
C PRO A 113 5.43 -11.86 -14.01
N PHE A 114 5.92 -12.96 -13.44
CA PHE A 114 5.46 -13.46 -12.15
C PHE A 114 5.70 -12.42 -11.04
N PHE A 115 6.90 -11.86 -10.99
CA PHE A 115 7.27 -10.84 -9.99
C PHE A 115 6.53 -9.54 -10.24
N THR A 116 6.45 -9.09 -11.49
CA THR A 116 5.66 -7.90 -11.85
C THR A 116 4.22 -8.03 -11.37
N THR A 117 3.59 -9.18 -11.56
CA THR A 117 2.22 -9.44 -11.10
C THR A 117 2.10 -9.36 -9.57
N ILE A 118 3.05 -9.96 -8.83
CA ILE A 118 3.06 -9.89 -7.36
C ILE A 118 3.18 -8.43 -6.89
N PHE A 119 4.13 -7.68 -7.47
CA PHE A 119 4.33 -6.29 -7.07
C PHE A 119 3.15 -5.40 -7.43
N LEU A 120 2.49 -5.61 -8.57
CA LEU A 120 1.23 -4.92 -8.90
C LEU A 120 0.12 -5.23 -7.89
N LEU A 121 0.00 -6.48 -7.45
CA LEU A 121 -0.95 -6.83 -6.38
C LEU A 121 -0.60 -6.13 -5.06
N LEU A 122 0.69 -6.08 -4.69
CA LEU A 122 1.14 -5.39 -3.48
C LEU A 122 0.88 -3.88 -3.53
N MET A 123 1.01 -3.25 -4.71
CA MET A 123 0.66 -1.85 -4.92
C MET A 123 -0.81 -1.54 -4.60
N PHE A 124 -1.71 -2.50 -4.88
CA PHE A 124 -3.12 -2.35 -4.56
C PHE A 124 -3.40 -2.39 -3.05
N PHE A 125 -2.70 -3.23 -2.29
CA PHE A 125 -2.97 -3.42 -0.87
C PHE A 125 -2.71 -2.17 -0.03
N GLY A 126 -1.58 -1.49 -0.24
CA GLY A 126 -1.13 -0.39 0.62
C GLY A 126 -0.74 -0.86 2.03
N ALA A 127 -0.59 0.08 2.97
CA ALA A 127 -0.26 -0.21 4.37
C ALA A 127 -1.42 0.12 5.33
N CYS A 128 -1.11 0.31 6.63
CA CYS A 128 -2.11 0.55 7.66
C CYS A 128 -2.84 1.90 7.49
N ALA A 129 -4.08 1.97 7.95
CA ALA A 129 -4.80 3.23 8.10
C ALA A 129 -4.07 4.14 9.11
N GLY A 130 -4.09 5.47 8.85
CA GLY A 130 -3.36 6.41 9.69
C GLY A 130 -1.83 6.32 9.57
N SER A 131 -1.34 5.73 8.47
CA SER A 131 0.06 5.85 7.98
C SER A 131 0.13 6.85 6.84
N THR A 132 1.33 7.26 6.43
CA THR A 132 1.57 8.15 5.26
C THR A 132 1.33 7.47 3.91
N CYS A 133 0.99 6.19 3.89
CA CYS A 133 0.91 5.37 2.69
C CYS A 133 -0.37 5.59 1.90
N GLY A 134 -0.30 5.51 0.57
CA GLY A 134 -1.45 5.48 -0.34
C GLY A 134 -2.10 4.09 -0.46
N GLY A 135 -2.83 3.88 -1.56
CA GLY A 135 -3.49 2.60 -1.86
C GLY A 135 -4.82 2.37 -1.14
N ALA A 136 -5.38 1.17 -1.31
CA ALA A 136 -6.70 0.82 -0.76
C ALA A 136 -6.72 0.69 0.77
N LYS A 137 -5.56 0.54 1.40
CA LYS A 137 -5.28 0.33 2.84
C LYS A 137 -5.79 -0.99 3.39
N ILE A 138 -4.97 -1.63 4.21
CA ILE A 138 -5.19 -2.98 4.76
C ILE A 138 -6.45 -3.05 5.62
N ASP A 139 -6.75 -2.02 6.43
CA ASP A 139 -7.95 -1.98 7.28
C ASP A 139 -9.24 -2.19 6.48
N ARG A 140 -9.36 -1.51 5.33
CA ARG A 140 -10.53 -1.61 4.44
C ARG A 140 -10.62 -3.00 3.82
N LEU A 141 -9.48 -3.55 3.39
CA LEU A 141 -9.44 -4.90 2.81
C LEU A 141 -9.77 -5.98 3.82
N VAL A 142 -9.33 -5.83 5.08
CA VAL A 142 -9.70 -6.75 6.17
C VAL A 142 -11.19 -6.69 6.47
N VAL A 143 -11.78 -5.49 6.53
CA VAL A 143 -13.24 -5.32 6.70
C VAL A 143 -13.99 -5.94 5.54
N LEU A 144 -13.54 -5.70 4.30
CA LEU A 144 -14.14 -6.29 3.09
C LEU A 144 -14.08 -7.81 3.12
N ALA A 145 -12.92 -8.40 3.41
CA ALA A 145 -12.76 -9.86 3.48
C ALA A 145 -13.66 -10.49 4.56
N LYS A 146 -13.74 -9.86 5.74
CA LYS A 146 -14.64 -10.31 6.82
C LYS A 146 -16.12 -10.17 6.43
N ASN A 147 -16.48 -9.05 5.77
CA ASN A 147 -17.86 -8.87 5.30
C ASN A 147 -18.21 -9.90 4.24
N THR A 148 -17.35 -10.13 3.25
CA THR A 148 -17.55 -11.14 2.21
C THR A 148 -17.74 -12.54 2.82
N LYS A 149 -16.91 -12.90 3.81
CA LYS A 149 -17.08 -14.16 4.55
C LYS A 149 -18.45 -14.25 5.23
N ASN A 150 -18.91 -13.17 5.87
CA ASN A 150 -20.20 -13.12 6.53
C ASN A 150 -21.36 -13.23 5.53
N GLU A 151 -21.26 -12.56 4.38
CA GLU A 151 -22.28 -12.64 3.31
C GLU A 151 -22.35 -14.06 2.71
N LEU A 152 -21.21 -14.71 2.46
CA LEU A 152 -21.19 -16.10 2.02
C LEU A 152 -21.83 -17.03 3.06
N TYR A 153 -21.62 -16.79 4.34
CA TYR A 153 -22.27 -17.57 5.40
C TYR A 153 -23.78 -17.34 5.44
N ARG A 154 -24.24 -16.11 5.18
CA ARG A 154 -25.69 -15.77 5.12
C ARG A 154 -26.40 -16.46 3.96
N VAL A 155 -25.72 -16.78 2.87
CA VAL A 155 -26.31 -17.55 1.76
C VAL A 155 -26.77 -18.93 2.27
N ILE A 156 -26.05 -19.52 3.21
CA ILE A 156 -26.39 -20.84 3.81
C ILE A 156 -27.34 -20.66 4.99
N HIS A 157 -27.19 -19.58 5.77
CA HIS A 157 -27.95 -19.31 6.99
C HIS A 157 -28.60 -17.90 6.94
N PRO A 158 -29.73 -17.70 6.21
CA PRO A 158 -30.28 -16.38 5.92
C PRO A 158 -30.62 -15.52 7.14
N ASN A 159 -30.98 -16.15 8.25
CA ASN A 159 -31.39 -15.48 9.49
C ASN A 159 -30.21 -15.20 10.45
N ALA A 160 -28.95 -15.50 10.06
CA ALA A 160 -27.78 -15.26 10.91
C ALA A 160 -27.45 -13.77 11.02
N ILE A 161 -27.41 -13.24 12.24
CA ILE A 161 -26.95 -11.88 12.53
C ILE A 161 -25.45 -11.92 12.79
N LEU A 162 -24.65 -11.60 11.80
CA LEU A 162 -23.18 -11.64 11.83
C LEU A 162 -22.60 -10.23 11.67
N PRO A 163 -22.30 -9.52 12.77
CA PRO A 163 -21.61 -8.23 12.67
C PRO A 163 -20.15 -8.43 12.28
N VAL A 164 -19.64 -7.57 11.37
CA VAL A 164 -18.20 -7.50 11.10
C VAL A 164 -17.51 -6.95 12.34
N ARG A 165 -16.48 -7.64 12.83
CA ARG A 165 -15.71 -7.21 14.02
C ARG A 165 -14.25 -6.97 13.65
N VAL A 166 -13.72 -5.82 14.09
CA VAL A 166 -12.30 -5.45 13.98
C VAL A 166 -11.81 -5.09 15.38
N ASN A 167 -10.68 -5.63 15.80
CA ASN A 167 -10.15 -5.47 17.15
C ASN A 167 -11.20 -5.73 18.26
N GLY A 168 -12.08 -6.73 18.06
CA GLY A 168 -13.15 -7.09 19.00
C GLY A 168 -14.37 -6.15 18.98
N LYS A 169 -14.35 -5.04 18.26
CA LYS A 169 -15.47 -4.09 18.16
C LYS A 169 -16.29 -4.35 16.89
N ALA A 170 -17.62 -4.29 17.01
CA ALA A 170 -18.50 -4.39 15.85
C ALA A 170 -18.42 -3.10 15.00
N VAL A 171 -18.23 -3.28 13.69
CA VAL A 171 -18.26 -2.20 12.69
C VAL A 171 -19.70 -2.00 12.24
N SER A 172 -20.17 -0.75 12.20
CA SER A 172 -21.53 -0.45 11.75
C SER A 172 -21.70 -0.75 10.26
N HIS A 173 -22.92 -1.12 9.87
CA HIS A 173 -23.23 -1.38 8.45
C HIS A 173 -22.96 -0.17 7.56
N GLU A 174 -23.17 1.05 8.08
CA GLU A 174 -22.88 2.29 7.36
C GLU A 174 -21.40 2.42 6.99
N ILE A 175 -20.48 2.08 7.92
CA ILE A 175 -19.04 2.10 7.68
C ILE A 175 -18.66 1.04 6.63
N VAL A 176 -19.22 -0.17 6.72
CA VAL A 176 -18.98 -1.23 5.74
C VAL A 176 -19.43 -0.78 4.34
N SER A 177 -20.62 -0.19 4.20
CA SER A 177 -21.13 0.33 2.92
C SER A 177 -20.24 1.43 2.34
N LYS A 178 -19.72 2.33 3.17
CA LYS A 178 -18.78 3.38 2.73
C LYS A 178 -17.45 2.79 2.25
N ILE A 179 -16.94 1.76 2.92
CA ILE A 179 -15.72 1.05 2.48
C ILE A 179 -15.95 0.38 1.12
N LEU A 180 -17.08 -0.28 0.93
CA LEU A 180 -17.44 -0.91 -0.35
C LEU A 180 -17.53 0.12 -1.48
N ALA A 181 -18.23 1.25 -1.24
CA ALA A 181 -18.33 2.33 -2.21
C ALA A 181 -16.96 2.91 -2.56
N PHE A 182 -16.08 3.10 -1.57
CA PHE A 182 -14.71 3.56 -1.80
C PHE A 182 -13.91 2.60 -2.70
N ILE A 183 -13.93 1.29 -2.40
CA ILE A 183 -13.19 0.31 -3.20
C ILE A 183 -13.73 0.25 -4.63
N LEU A 184 -15.05 0.37 -4.81
CA LEU A 184 -15.67 0.44 -6.13
C LEU A 184 -15.15 1.65 -6.92
N VAL A 185 -15.17 2.84 -6.33
CA VAL A 185 -14.66 4.07 -6.98
C VAL A 185 -13.18 3.95 -7.29
N TYR A 186 -12.37 3.41 -6.37
CA TYR A 186 -10.95 3.16 -6.57
C TYR A 186 -10.70 2.29 -7.82
N VAL A 187 -11.43 1.18 -7.95
CA VAL A 187 -11.32 0.28 -9.10
C VAL A 187 -11.82 0.96 -10.39
N MET A 188 -12.91 1.75 -10.32
CA MET A 188 -13.39 2.50 -11.48
C MET A 188 -12.37 3.53 -11.99
N VAL A 189 -11.73 4.28 -11.09
CA VAL A 189 -10.68 5.25 -11.45
C VAL A 189 -9.47 4.53 -12.04
N LEU A 190 -9.07 3.38 -11.46
CA LEU A 190 -7.99 2.55 -11.99
C LEU A 190 -8.28 2.08 -13.43
N ILE A 191 -9.48 1.55 -13.68
CA ILE A 191 -9.89 1.08 -15.01
C ILE A 191 -9.96 2.26 -15.99
N ALA A 192 -10.60 3.36 -15.61
CA ALA A 192 -10.74 4.53 -16.49
C ALA A 192 -9.36 5.13 -16.87
N GLY A 193 -8.46 5.31 -15.92
CA GLY A 193 -7.11 5.79 -16.17
C GLY A 193 -6.31 4.85 -17.07
N SER A 194 -6.41 3.54 -16.84
CA SER A 194 -5.75 2.53 -17.68
C SER A 194 -6.27 2.54 -19.11
N ILE A 195 -7.57 2.72 -19.32
CA ILE A 195 -8.18 2.81 -20.68
C ILE A 195 -7.67 4.07 -21.39
N ILE A 196 -7.63 5.22 -20.70
CA ILE A 196 -7.16 6.48 -21.30
C ILE A 196 -5.69 6.33 -21.72
N LEU A 197 -4.82 5.80 -20.85
CA LEU A 197 -3.40 5.62 -21.16
C LEU A 197 -3.19 4.61 -22.29
N SER A 198 -3.97 3.53 -22.33
CA SER A 198 -3.93 2.55 -23.42
C SER A 198 -4.38 3.17 -24.74
N ALA A 199 -5.39 4.05 -24.74
CA ALA A 199 -5.83 4.80 -25.93
C ALA A 199 -4.76 5.78 -26.45
N LEU A 200 -3.84 6.21 -25.56
CA LEU A 200 -2.68 7.05 -25.91
C LEU A 200 -1.49 6.25 -26.43
N GLY A 201 -1.60 4.93 -26.56
CA GLY A 201 -0.60 4.06 -27.17
C GLY A 201 0.31 3.32 -26.18
N LEU A 202 0.06 3.38 -24.87
CA LEU A 202 0.77 2.57 -23.89
C LEU A 202 0.31 1.11 -23.94
N SER A 203 1.22 0.18 -23.65
CA SER A 203 0.85 -1.22 -23.47
C SER A 203 -0.09 -1.40 -22.28
N MET A 204 -0.86 -2.48 -22.25
CA MET A 204 -1.80 -2.76 -21.15
C MET A 204 -1.07 -2.82 -19.78
N GLU A 205 0.11 -3.41 -19.76
CA GLU A 205 0.93 -3.53 -18.56
C GLU A 205 1.40 -2.15 -18.06
N GLU A 206 1.91 -1.31 -18.96
CA GLU A 206 2.34 0.06 -18.65
C GLU A 206 1.18 0.94 -18.21
N ALA A 207 0.05 0.90 -18.93
CA ALA A 207 -1.12 1.70 -18.64
C ALA A 207 -1.71 1.35 -17.25
N PHE A 208 -1.88 0.06 -16.97
CA PHE A 208 -2.38 -0.43 -15.69
C PHE A 208 -1.41 -0.16 -14.55
N GLY A 209 -0.12 -0.52 -14.74
CA GLY A 209 0.91 -0.33 -13.73
C GLY A 209 1.14 1.13 -13.37
N SER A 210 1.18 2.04 -14.37
CA SER A 210 1.34 3.47 -14.14
C SER A 210 0.14 4.07 -13.40
N THR A 211 -1.09 3.74 -13.83
CA THR A 211 -2.30 4.24 -13.17
C THR A 211 -2.38 3.75 -11.72
N LEU A 212 -2.09 2.46 -11.49
CA LEU A 212 -2.10 1.88 -10.14
C LEU A 212 -1.04 2.51 -9.25
N SER A 213 0.18 2.69 -9.77
CA SER A 213 1.29 3.32 -9.05
C SER A 213 0.97 4.76 -8.67
N CYS A 214 0.39 5.56 -9.58
CA CYS A 214 -0.03 6.93 -9.29
C CYS A 214 -1.20 6.96 -8.32
N LEU A 215 -2.21 6.11 -8.49
CA LEU A 215 -3.37 6.02 -7.60
C LEU A 215 -3.00 5.57 -6.17
N SER A 216 -1.89 4.84 -6.03
CA SER A 216 -1.36 4.41 -4.73
C SER A 216 -0.21 5.28 -4.22
N ASN A 217 0.19 6.34 -4.95
CA ASN A 217 1.31 7.24 -4.64
C ASN A 217 2.63 6.49 -4.38
N ILE A 218 2.98 5.50 -5.24
CA ILE A 218 4.18 4.68 -5.07
C ILE A 218 5.36 5.22 -5.87
N GLY A 219 5.14 5.52 -7.16
CA GLY A 219 6.15 6.01 -8.12
C GLY A 219 6.49 5.00 -9.21
N PRO A 220 7.22 3.90 -8.95
CA PRO A 220 7.50 2.91 -9.99
C PRO A 220 6.24 2.17 -10.42
N GLY A 221 6.06 1.98 -11.74
CA GLY A 221 4.96 1.25 -12.37
C GLY A 221 5.40 -0.12 -12.88
N ALA A 222 4.94 -0.50 -14.08
CA ALA A 222 5.29 -1.74 -14.76
C ALA A 222 5.79 -1.46 -16.20
N GLY A 223 6.46 -2.41 -16.82
CA GLY A 223 7.04 -2.25 -18.14
C GLY A 223 8.06 -1.10 -18.19
N SER A 224 7.97 -0.21 -19.18
CA SER A 224 8.87 0.95 -19.33
C SER A 224 8.74 2.00 -18.23
N THR A 225 7.68 1.98 -17.44
CA THR A 225 7.48 2.84 -16.26
C THR A 225 7.91 2.17 -14.95
N GLY A 226 8.54 0.99 -15.03
CA GLY A 226 9.07 0.23 -13.91
C GLY A 226 10.22 0.93 -13.17
N PRO A 227 10.86 0.23 -12.20
CA PRO A 227 11.91 0.80 -11.35
C PRO A 227 13.11 1.38 -12.10
N ALA A 228 13.49 0.79 -13.23
CA ALA A 228 14.59 1.25 -14.07
C ALA A 228 14.16 2.27 -15.12
N GLY A 229 12.83 2.45 -15.32
CA GLY A 229 12.26 3.30 -16.34
C GLY A 229 11.96 4.73 -15.88
N ASN A 230 11.22 5.46 -16.71
CA ASN A 230 10.74 6.80 -16.39
C ASN A 230 9.43 7.10 -17.13
N TYR A 231 8.75 8.18 -16.72
CA TYR A 231 7.48 8.63 -17.29
C TYR A 231 7.63 9.67 -18.40
N ALA A 232 8.85 9.97 -18.86
CA ALA A 232 9.12 11.07 -19.80
C ALA A 232 8.48 10.85 -21.18
N PHE A 233 8.40 9.59 -21.64
CA PHE A 233 7.86 9.21 -22.95
C PHE A 233 6.32 9.31 -23.04
N ILE A 234 5.63 9.43 -21.91
CA ILE A 234 4.17 9.51 -21.87
C ILE A 234 3.72 10.87 -22.44
N PRO A 235 2.71 10.91 -23.34
CA PRO A 235 2.14 12.15 -23.84
C PRO A 235 1.59 13.04 -22.69
N ASP A 236 1.58 14.35 -22.90
CA ASP A 236 1.17 15.30 -21.85
C ASP A 236 -0.25 15.04 -21.33
N LEU A 237 -1.20 14.65 -22.20
CA LEU A 237 -2.54 14.24 -21.77
C LEU A 237 -2.49 13.04 -20.82
N GLY A 238 -1.60 12.07 -21.06
CA GLY A 238 -1.38 10.94 -20.16
C GLY A 238 -0.80 11.36 -18.82
N LYS A 239 0.13 12.33 -18.80
CA LYS A 239 0.66 12.89 -17.54
C LYS A 239 -0.42 13.57 -16.71
N TRP A 240 -1.31 14.36 -17.35
CA TRP A 240 -2.45 14.97 -16.67
C TRP A 240 -3.42 13.93 -16.08
N THR A 241 -3.66 12.82 -16.78
CA THR A 241 -4.51 11.73 -16.24
C THR A 241 -3.85 11.05 -15.04
N LEU A 242 -2.54 10.83 -15.06
CA LEU A 242 -1.80 10.28 -13.94
C LEU A 242 -1.79 11.24 -12.73
N GLU A 243 -1.60 12.53 -12.96
CA GLU A 243 -1.63 13.54 -11.91
C GLU A 243 -3.02 13.64 -11.25
N SER A 244 -4.09 13.57 -12.04
CA SER A 244 -5.46 13.53 -11.50
C SER A 244 -5.73 12.27 -10.67
N SER A 245 -5.16 11.13 -11.06
CA SER A 245 -5.24 9.88 -10.30
C SER A 245 -4.48 9.98 -8.98
N CYS A 246 -3.30 10.59 -8.99
CA CYS A 246 -2.48 10.86 -7.80
C CYS A 246 -3.23 11.78 -6.81
N SER A 247 -3.79 12.89 -7.29
CA SER A 247 -4.61 13.80 -6.46
C SER A 247 -5.83 13.12 -5.85
N SER A 248 -6.44 12.15 -6.56
CA SER A 248 -7.53 11.34 -6.03
C SER A 248 -7.10 10.45 -4.86
N ALA A 249 -5.83 10.01 -4.85
CA ALA A 249 -5.27 9.25 -3.75
C ALA A 249 -5.09 10.08 -2.48
N ASP A 250 -4.72 11.36 -2.60
CA ASP A 250 -4.58 12.26 -1.44
C ASP A 250 -5.92 12.56 -0.77
N LEU A 251 -7.00 12.68 -1.52
CA LEU A 251 -8.36 12.74 -0.99
C LEU A 251 -8.72 11.50 -0.15
N ASN A 252 -8.16 10.34 -0.49
CA ASN A 252 -8.31 9.11 0.29
C ASN A 252 -7.58 9.16 1.64
N CYS A 253 -6.45 9.84 1.75
CA CYS A 253 -5.76 10.08 3.00
C CYS A 253 -6.60 10.95 3.95
N LEU A 254 -7.20 12.02 3.46
CA LEU A 254 -8.10 12.87 4.24
C LEU A 254 -9.34 12.12 4.73
N GLN A 255 -9.94 11.30 3.88
CA GLN A 255 -11.11 10.52 4.24
C GLN A 255 -10.80 9.44 5.29
N SER A 256 -9.63 8.79 5.22
CA SER A 256 -9.21 7.80 6.22
C SER A 256 -8.91 8.43 7.58
N SER A 257 -8.38 9.65 7.61
CA SER A 257 -8.17 10.43 8.83
C SER A 257 -9.50 10.76 9.51
N PHE A 258 -10.52 11.16 8.74
CA PHE A 258 -11.87 11.42 9.26
C PHE A 258 -12.51 10.15 9.86
N TYR A 259 -12.25 8.96 9.30
CA TYR A 259 -12.81 7.71 9.83
C TYR A 259 -12.08 7.19 11.06
N SER A 260 -10.78 7.38 11.17
CA SER A 260 -10.05 7.03 12.40
C SER A 260 -10.56 7.87 13.58
N HIS A 261 -10.90 9.12 13.34
CA HIS A 261 -11.54 10.01 14.32
C HIS A 261 -12.94 9.53 14.77
N LEU A 262 -13.78 9.09 13.84
CA LEU A 262 -15.13 8.61 14.16
C LEU A 262 -15.14 7.26 14.89
N THR A 263 -14.15 6.42 14.66
CA THR A 263 -14.06 5.09 15.29
C THR A 263 -13.38 5.14 16.67
N PHE A 264 -12.47 6.11 16.89
CA PHE A 264 -11.75 6.30 18.16
C PHE A 264 -12.27 7.46 19.02
N GLY A 265 -13.10 8.35 18.44
CA GLY A 265 -13.43 9.69 18.97
C GLY A 265 -14.67 9.78 19.86
N LYS A 266 -14.98 8.78 20.71
CA LYS A 266 -15.95 8.98 21.80
C LYS A 266 -15.35 9.10 23.21
N THR A 267 -14.06 9.06 23.35
CA THR A 267 -13.40 9.25 24.66
C THR A 267 -11.99 9.81 24.51
N HIS A 268 -11.79 11.06 24.11
CA HIS A 268 -10.73 11.92 24.66
C HIS A 268 -10.68 13.30 23.97
N ASN A 269 -10.50 14.30 24.81
CA ASN A 269 -10.37 15.73 24.66
C ASN A 269 -9.77 16.32 23.35
N ILE A 270 -10.40 17.40 22.93
CA ILE A 270 -10.16 18.38 21.86
C ILE A 270 -8.69 18.86 21.65
N VAL A 271 -7.74 18.46 22.48
CA VAL A 271 -6.35 18.92 22.38
C VAL A 271 -5.53 18.09 21.36
N GLU A 272 -5.93 16.86 21.03
CA GLU A 272 -5.23 16.02 20.04
C GLU A 272 -5.54 16.40 18.59
N ASP A 273 -6.66 17.09 18.32
CA ASP A 273 -7.11 17.44 16.96
C ASP A 273 -6.21 18.44 16.23
N LYS A 274 -5.55 19.34 16.96
CA LYS A 274 -4.67 20.35 16.37
C LYS A 274 -3.34 19.81 15.83
N TYR A 275 -2.83 18.72 16.39
CA TYR A 275 -1.55 18.15 15.96
C TYR A 275 -1.70 17.20 14.76
N PHE A 276 -2.87 16.65 14.52
CA PHE A 276 -3.11 15.73 13.41
C PHE A 276 -3.20 16.42 12.05
N LEU A 277 -3.70 17.67 12.03
CA LEU A 277 -3.82 18.46 10.80
C LEU A 277 -2.46 18.94 10.26
N TYR A 278 -1.43 19.03 11.12
CA TYR A 278 -0.08 19.47 10.72
C TYR A 278 0.79 18.36 10.11
N ILE A 279 0.36 17.10 10.17
CA ILE A 279 1.14 15.95 9.65
C ILE A 279 0.72 15.60 8.20
N CYS A 280 -0.42 16.10 7.74
CA CYS A 280 -0.95 15.84 6.39
C CYS A 280 -0.72 17.00 5.39
N ILE A 281 0.00 18.06 5.76
CA ILE A 281 0.55 19.09 4.89
C ILE A 281 2.08 18.90 4.86
#